data_fbf2a34c2237ff7b6f101b17ad20ebb2
#
_entry.id   fbf2a34c2237ff7b6f101b17ad20ebb2
#
_cell.length_a   1.000
_cell.length_b   1.000
_cell.length_c   1.000
_cell.angle_alpha   90.00
_cell.angle_beta   90.00
_cell.angle_gamma   90.00
#
_symmetry.space_group_name_H-M   'P 1'
#
loop_
_entity.id
_entity.type
_entity.pdbx_description
1 polymer ?
#
loop_
_entity_poly.entity_id
_entity_poly.type
_entity_poly.pdbx_seq_one_letter_code
_entity_poly.pdbx_strand_id
1 'polypeptide(L)'
;MNKNNYVDNIKKDNKRIIKLLVIILVTIVLVTGVTMAYLAFSVSNQNITGNAGTINLALTVTKVLPSGIVGADGKDDIILIDYDELPSALNSSCVDSGGEVSLCQVYEISLRNNSTDVNTRVKGSVMFNNANTPNLSWIVIDEDTYNNTSTYTSDILPSTFNYSSTEYVNFENDYLLRINNTKKYYLVLFVDGSNVSETNSGTFSGKIRFEDSNGKGVTSTFN
;
A
#
# COMPACT_ATOMS: atom_id res chain seq x y z
N MET A 1 42.40 -40.85 -70.92
CA MET A 1 42.11 -40.07 -69.70
C MET A 1 41.66 -41.04 -68.64
N ASN A 2 42.41 -41.19 -67.55
CA ASN A 2 42.30 -42.35 -66.65
C ASN A 2 41.15 -42.10 -65.65
N LYS A 3 40.09 -42.90 -65.69
CA LYS A 3 38.85 -42.80 -64.91
C LYS A 3 39.12 -42.84 -63.42
N ASN A 4 40.18 -43.44 -62.94
CA ASN A 4 40.58 -43.55 -61.58
C ASN A 4 41.04 -42.22 -60.95
N ASN A 5 41.74 -41.37 -61.74
CA ASN A 5 42.20 -40.06 -61.23
C ASN A 5 41.04 -39.07 -61.01
N TYR A 6 39.95 -39.23 -61.75
CA TYR A 6 38.76 -38.37 -61.59
C TYR A 6 38.00 -38.68 -60.31
N VAL A 7 37.84 -39.97 -60.02
CA VAL A 7 37.11 -40.41 -58.78
C VAL A 7 37.91 -40.06 -57.51
N ASP A 8 39.26 -40.16 -57.56
CA ASP A 8 40.09 -39.80 -56.36
C ASP A 8 40.12 -38.30 -56.12
N ASN A 9 40.05 -37.47 -57.15
CA ASN A 9 39.92 -36.02 -56.97
C ASN A 9 38.57 -35.62 -56.35
N ILE A 10 37.45 -36.23 -56.80
CA ILE A 10 36.13 -35.97 -56.21
C ILE A 10 36.12 -36.41 -54.76
N LYS A 11 36.69 -37.55 -54.42
CA LYS A 11 36.77 -38.00 -52.98
C LYS A 11 37.65 -37.05 -52.16
N LYS A 12 38.68 -36.50 -52.69
CA LYS A 12 39.56 -35.55 -52.00
C LYS A 12 38.87 -34.20 -51.75
N ASP A 13 38.14 -33.73 -52.75
CA ASP A 13 37.38 -32.48 -52.63
C ASP A 13 36.20 -32.63 -51.70
N ASN A 14 35.48 -33.73 -51.75
CA ASN A 14 34.40 -33.99 -50.74
C ASN A 14 34.94 -34.07 -49.32
N LYS A 15 36.11 -34.67 -49.06
CA LYS A 15 36.75 -34.67 -47.75
C LYS A 15 37.13 -33.24 -47.29
N ARG A 16 37.57 -32.39 -48.23
CA ARG A 16 37.86 -30.97 -47.90
C ARG A 16 36.61 -30.20 -47.57
N ILE A 17 35.54 -30.36 -48.33
CA ILE A 17 34.25 -29.73 -48.12
C ILE A 17 33.65 -30.17 -46.76
N ILE A 18 33.69 -31.46 -46.43
CA ILE A 18 33.21 -31.99 -45.17
C ILE A 18 34.01 -31.39 -43.98
N LYS A 19 35.37 -31.32 -44.12
CA LYS A 19 36.18 -30.68 -43.07
C LYS A 19 35.82 -29.21 -42.88
N LEU A 20 35.58 -28.48 -43.96
CA LEU A 20 35.22 -27.06 -43.93
C LEU A 20 33.85 -26.86 -43.28
N LEU A 21 32.86 -27.70 -43.59
CA LEU A 21 31.53 -27.69 -42.96
C LEU A 21 31.61 -27.98 -41.46
N VAL A 22 32.42 -28.95 -41.03
CA VAL A 22 32.62 -29.26 -39.62
C VAL A 22 33.26 -28.08 -38.90
N ILE A 23 34.27 -27.45 -39.49
CA ILE A 23 34.89 -26.25 -38.89
C ILE A 23 33.88 -25.12 -38.71
N ILE A 24 33.06 -24.84 -39.74
CA ILE A 24 32.02 -23.82 -39.69
C ILE A 24 31.00 -24.15 -38.59
N LEU A 25 30.54 -25.40 -38.50
CA LEU A 25 29.58 -25.82 -37.49
C LEU A 25 30.13 -25.65 -36.07
N VAL A 26 31.40 -26.08 -35.86
CA VAL A 26 32.06 -25.91 -34.56
C VAL A 26 32.21 -24.43 -34.21
N THR A 27 32.57 -23.59 -35.17
CA THR A 27 32.68 -22.15 -34.96
C THR A 27 31.35 -21.52 -34.59
N ILE A 28 30.25 -21.90 -35.25
CA ILE A 28 28.89 -21.42 -34.91
C ILE A 28 28.53 -21.84 -33.48
N VAL A 29 28.76 -23.07 -33.09
CA VAL A 29 28.45 -23.57 -31.73
C VAL A 29 29.29 -22.83 -30.67
N LEU A 30 30.56 -22.59 -30.94
CA LEU A 30 31.43 -21.83 -30.03
C LEU A 30 30.98 -20.39 -29.88
N VAL A 31 30.67 -19.69 -30.98
CA VAL A 31 30.20 -18.30 -30.94
C VAL A 31 28.87 -18.17 -30.23
N THR A 32 27.90 -19.06 -30.56
CA THR A 32 26.59 -19.03 -29.88
C THR A 32 26.70 -19.41 -28.38
N GLY A 33 27.52 -20.41 -28.05
CA GLY A 33 27.75 -20.82 -26.67
C GLY A 33 28.41 -19.73 -25.83
N VAL A 34 29.44 -19.06 -26.35
CA VAL A 34 30.11 -17.95 -25.67
C VAL A 34 29.19 -16.75 -25.55
N THR A 35 28.40 -16.43 -26.58
CA THR A 35 27.44 -15.33 -26.55
C THR A 35 26.34 -15.57 -25.48
N MET A 36 25.80 -16.78 -25.44
CA MET A 36 24.80 -17.16 -24.41
C MET A 36 25.38 -17.16 -23.02
N ALA A 37 26.60 -17.68 -22.84
CA ALA A 37 27.28 -17.65 -21.54
C ALA A 37 27.59 -16.23 -21.09
N TYR A 38 28.01 -15.34 -22.03
CA TYR A 38 28.25 -13.94 -21.72
C TYR A 38 26.95 -13.21 -21.33
N LEU A 39 25.85 -13.43 -22.06
CA LEU A 39 24.54 -12.86 -21.72
C LEU A 39 24.04 -13.38 -20.38
N ALA A 40 24.13 -14.67 -20.11
CA ALA A 40 23.74 -15.23 -18.82
C ALA A 40 24.62 -14.70 -17.69
N PHE A 41 25.93 -14.55 -17.90
CA PHE A 41 26.85 -13.97 -16.91
C PHE A 41 26.62 -12.47 -16.72
N SER A 42 26.35 -11.70 -17.78
CA SER A 42 26.05 -10.28 -17.66
C SER A 42 24.72 -10.01 -16.99
N VAL A 43 23.72 -10.89 -17.17
CA VAL A 43 22.43 -10.81 -16.45
C VAL A 43 22.58 -11.24 -15.01
N SER A 44 23.41 -12.27 -14.70
CA SER A 44 23.63 -12.72 -13.31
C SER A 44 24.58 -11.83 -12.53
N ASN A 45 25.49 -11.14 -13.20
CA ASN A 45 26.43 -10.17 -12.61
C ASN A 45 26.02 -8.71 -12.80
N GLN A 46 24.86 -8.42 -13.32
CA GLN A 46 24.21 -7.20 -12.92
C GLN A 46 23.89 -7.36 -11.41
N ASN A 47 24.91 -7.23 -10.57
CA ASN A 47 24.72 -6.50 -9.37
C ASN A 47 24.06 -5.18 -9.81
N ILE A 48 22.76 -5.15 -9.79
CA ILE A 48 22.04 -3.93 -9.53
C ILE A 48 22.51 -3.55 -8.13
N THR A 49 23.67 -2.96 -8.02
CA THR A 49 23.98 -1.98 -7.02
C THR A 49 23.15 -0.74 -7.42
N GLY A 50 21.83 -0.92 -7.53
CA GLY A 50 20.95 0.09 -7.09
C GLY A 50 21.34 0.23 -5.62
N ASN A 51 21.93 1.33 -5.22
CA ASN A 51 21.77 1.80 -3.88
C ASN A 51 20.29 1.60 -3.63
N ALA A 52 19.94 0.60 -2.81
CA ALA A 52 18.57 0.46 -2.36
C ALA A 52 18.36 1.74 -1.58
N GLY A 53 17.78 2.73 -2.27
CA GLY A 53 17.58 4.04 -1.72
C GLY A 53 16.89 3.83 -0.40
N THR A 54 17.36 4.48 0.65
CA THR A 54 16.83 4.26 1.99
C THR A 54 15.43 4.80 1.96
N ILE A 55 14.44 3.91 2.06
CA ILE A 55 13.03 4.32 2.16
C ILE A 55 12.89 5.11 3.46
N ASN A 56 12.49 6.35 3.33
CA ASN A 56 12.27 7.29 4.43
C ASN A 56 10.82 7.79 4.36
N LEU A 57 9.96 7.18 5.17
CA LEU A 57 8.57 7.56 5.29
C LEU A 57 8.37 8.38 6.56
N ALA A 58 7.55 9.42 6.47
CA ALA A 58 7.05 10.17 7.62
C ALA A 58 5.53 10.01 7.69
N LEU A 59 5.03 9.70 8.89
CA LEU A 59 3.61 9.50 9.16
C LEU A 59 3.19 10.41 10.32
N THR A 60 2.14 11.19 10.10
CA THR A 60 1.46 11.95 11.16
C THR A 60 -0.01 11.54 11.20
N VAL A 61 -0.57 11.49 12.40
CA VAL A 61 -1.99 11.26 12.64
C VAL A 61 -2.46 12.35 13.59
N THR A 62 -3.48 13.12 13.16
CA THR A 62 -3.95 14.28 13.90
C THR A 62 -5.48 14.28 13.91
N LYS A 63 -6.09 14.42 15.08
CA LYS A 63 -7.54 14.61 15.19
C LYS A 63 -7.93 15.95 14.54
N VAL A 64 -8.90 15.91 13.64
CA VAL A 64 -9.40 17.08 12.92
C VAL A 64 -10.86 17.39 13.19
N LEU A 65 -11.67 16.38 13.56
CA LEU A 65 -13.06 16.56 13.99
C LEU A 65 -13.39 15.69 15.20
N PRO A 66 -14.24 16.17 16.08
CA PRO A 66 -14.58 17.58 16.23
C PRO A 66 -13.33 18.39 16.57
N SER A 67 -13.33 19.69 16.23
CA SER A 67 -12.19 20.54 16.55
C SER A 67 -12.22 20.86 18.05
N GLY A 68 -11.21 20.37 18.77
CA GLY A 68 -11.12 20.52 20.22
C GLY A 68 -11.74 19.34 20.97
N ILE A 69 -11.97 19.54 22.25
CA ILE A 69 -12.63 18.59 23.16
C ILE A 69 -14.10 18.99 23.25
N VAL A 70 -14.98 18.04 22.99
CA VAL A 70 -16.43 18.19 23.09
C VAL A 70 -16.90 17.44 24.34
N GLY A 71 -17.68 18.11 25.15
CA GLY A 71 -18.23 17.55 26.39
C GLY A 71 -17.98 18.46 27.60
N ALA A 72 -18.99 18.65 28.43
CA ALA A 72 -18.96 19.52 29.59
C ALA A 72 -17.97 19.04 30.67
N ASP A 73 -17.62 17.78 30.67
CA ASP A 73 -16.70 17.14 31.61
C ASP A 73 -15.24 17.09 31.11
N GLY A 74 -14.98 17.67 29.92
CA GLY A 74 -13.65 17.66 29.28
C GLY A 74 -13.27 16.30 28.70
N LYS A 75 -14.22 15.38 28.59
CA LYS A 75 -14.03 14.10 27.91
C LYS A 75 -14.60 14.18 26.51
N ASP A 76 -13.89 13.53 25.61
CA ASP A 76 -14.21 13.50 24.19
C ASP A 76 -14.97 12.21 23.85
N ASP A 77 -16.01 11.95 24.64
CA ASP A 77 -16.79 10.72 24.52
C ASP A 77 -17.63 10.75 23.24
N ILE A 78 -17.56 9.65 22.47
CA ILE A 78 -18.40 9.44 21.27
C ILE A 78 -19.69 8.76 21.73
N ILE A 79 -20.84 9.31 21.35
CA ILE A 79 -22.11 8.65 21.55
C ILE A 79 -22.45 7.69 20.41
N LEU A 80 -23.40 6.81 20.68
CA LEU A 80 -23.93 5.86 19.70
C LEU A 80 -24.67 6.57 18.59
N ILE A 81 -24.36 6.21 17.35
CA ILE A 81 -25.13 6.58 16.15
C ILE A 81 -25.29 5.35 15.26
N ASP A 82 -26.35 5.29 14.51
CA ASP A 82 -26.46 4.29 13.46
C ASP A 82 -25.59 4.67 12.26
N TYR A 83 -25.11 3.66 11.53
CA TYR A 83 -24.24 3.90 10.37
C TYR A 83 -24.92 4.83 9.33
N ASP A 84 -26.21 4.72 9.15
CA ASP A 84 -26.99 5.57 8.25
C ASP A 84 -27.02 7.05 8.69
N GLU A 85 -26.71 7.35 9.95
CA GLU A 85 -26.62 8.70 10.50
C GLU A 85 -25.20 9.30 10.35
N LEU A 86 -24.20 8.47 10.04
CA LEU A 86 -22.82 8.92 9.91
C LEU A 86 -22.62 10.05 8.87
N PRO A 87 -23.30 10.06 7.70
CA PRO A 87 -23.24 11.20 6.79
C PRO A 87 -23.71 12.50 7.45
N SER A 88 -24.79 12.47 8.24
CA SER A 88 -25.31 13.63 8.95
C SER A 88 -24.36 14.10 10.05
N ALA A 89 -23.71 13.16 10.75
CA ALA A 89 -22.71 13.45 11.76
C ALA A 89 -21.48 14.16 11.14
N LEU A 90 -20.98 13.70 10.01
CA LEU A 90 -19.89 14.34 9.27
C LEU A 90 -20.27 15.74 8.80
N ASN A 91 -21.50 15.93 8.31
CA ASN A 91 -22.01 17.24 7.88
C ASN A 91 -22.14 18.23 9.03
N SER A 92 -22.34 17.74 10.26
CA SER A 92 -22.37 18.57 11.48
C SER A 92 -21.00 18.66 12.18
N SER A 93 -19.91 18.34 11.47
CA SER A 93 -18.55 18.35 12.04
C SER A 93 -18.36 17.41 13.23
N CYS A 94 -19.07 16.27 13.19
CA CYS A 94 -19.04 15.23 14.23
C CYS A 94 -19.56 15.68 15.61
N VAL A 95 -20.44 16.68 15.67
CA VAL A 95 -21.09 17.13 16.90
C VAL A 95 -22.61 17.09 16.76
N ASP A 96 -23.30 16.93 17.86
CA ASP A 96 -24.74 17.05 17.91
C ASP A 96 -25.23 18.49 17.68
N SER A 97 -26.52 18.70 17.58
CA SER A 97 -27.11 20.02 17.34
C SER A 97 -26.84 21.03 18.44
N GLY A 98 -26.51 20.59 19.64
CA GLY A 98 -26.13 21.42 20.78
C GLY A 98 -24.65 21.72 20.86
N GLY A 99 -23.82 20.97 20.11
CA GLY A 99 -22.37 21.06 20.20
C GLY A 99 -21.78 20.52 21.50
N GLU A 100 -22.59 19.69 22.22
CA GLU A 100 -22.24 19.21 23.56
C GLU A 100 -21.65 17.80 23.58
N VAL A 101 -21.91 17.00 22.52
CA VAL A 101 -21.43 15.62 22.42
C VAL A 101 -20.87 15.30 21.07
N SER A 102 -19.87 14.43 21.04
CA SER A 102 -19.28 13.93 19.80
C SER A 102 -20.11 12.79 19.22
N LEU A 103 -20.45 12.87 17.94
CA LEU A 103 -21.11 11.81 17.17
C LEU A 103 -20.10 10.91 16.46
N CYS A 104 -18.94 11.46 16.11
CA CYS A 104 -17.84 10.76 15.51
C CYS A 104 -16.52 11.49 15.80
N GLN A 105 -15.41 10.85 15.48
CA GLN A 105 -14.10 11.52 15.46
C GLN A 105 -13.41 11.25 14.15
N VAL A 106 -12.75 12.27 13.61
CA VAL A 106 -12.01 12.18 12.36
C VAL A 106 -10.54 12.49 12.58
N TYR A 107 -9.69 11.58 12.14
CA TYR A 107 -8.24 11.73 12.19
C TYR A 107 -7.67 11.85 10.77
N GLU A 108 -6.96 12.94 10.50
CA GLU A 108 -6.15 13.06 9.29
C GLU A 108 -4.90 12.19 9.44
N ILE A 109 -4.70 11.30 8.49
CA ILE A 109 -3.52 10.47 8.34
C ILE A 109 -2.72 11.04 7.19
N SER A 110 -1.53 11.58 7.45
CA SER A 110 -0.66 12.15 6.42
C SER A 110 0.62 11.33 6.29
N LEU A 111 0.77 10.65 5.16
CA LEU A 111 1.93 9.85 4.82
C LEU A 111 2.77 10.55 3.76
N ARG A 112 4.04 10.84 4.06
CA ARG A 112 4.98 11.47 3.14
C ARG A 112 6.17 10.57 2.86
N ASN A 113 6.58 10.54 1.60
CA ASN A 113 7.84 9.91 1.19
C ASN A 113 8.96 10.96 1.14
N ASN A 114 9.83 10.93 2.14
CA ASN A 114 11.02 11.79 2.25
C ASN A 114 12.27 11.15 1.64
N SER A 115 12.14 10.04 0.93
CA SER A 115 13.26 9.41 0.22
C SER A 115 13.79 10.35 -0.87
N THR A 116 15.07 10.25 -1.17
CA THR A 116 15.73 11.10 -2.19
C THR A 116 15.60 10.53 -3.59
N ASP A 117 15.46 9.21 -3.71
CA ASP A 117 15.67 8.49 -4.97
C ASP A 117 14.74 7.29 -5.20
N VAL A 118 13.80 7.01 -4.26
CA VAL A 118 12.94 5.82 -4.32
C VAL A 118 11.47 6.16 -4.21
N ASN A 119 10.69 5.82 -5.25
CA ASN A 119 9.25 5.67 -5.12
C ASN A 119 8.97 4.35 -4.39
N THR A 120 7.99 4.32 -3.50
CA THR A 120 7.66 3.11 -2.76
C THR A 120 6.18 2.76 -2.88
N ARG A 121 5.87 1.46 -2.90
CA ARG A 121 4.50 0.97 -2.76
C ARG A 121 4.26 0.66 -1.29
N VAL A 122 3.14 1.11 -0.78
CA VAL A 122 2.81 1.01 0.65
C VAL A 122 1.43 0.38 0.85
N LYS A 123 1.32 -0.34 1.95
CA LYS A 123 0.06 -0.84 2.51
C LYS A 123 -0.24 -0.06 3.77
N GLY A 124 -1.47 0.38 3.94
CA GLY A 124 -1.96 1.07 5.13
C GLY A 124 -2.87 0.19 5.95
N SER A 125 -2.69 0.19 7.27
CA SER A 125 -3.49 -0.62 8.18
C SER A 125 -3.76 0.11 9.50
N VAL A 126 -4.86 -0.26 10.14
CA VAL A 126 -5.31 0.22 11.46
C VAL A 126 -5.34 -0.94 12.43
N MET A 127 -4.95 -0.69 13.67
CA MET A 127 -5.07 -1.61 14.80
C MET A 127 -5.48 -0.82 16.05
N PHE A 128 -6.35 -1.38 16.89
CA PHE A 128 -6.72 -0.81 18.15
C PHE A 128 -5.97 -1.49 19.30
N ASN A 129 -5.52 -0.71 20.28
CA ASN A 129 -4.79 -1.24 21.45
C ASN A 129 -5.70 -2.00 22.41
N ASN A 130 -7.00 -1.73 22.35
CA ASN A 130 -8.00 -2.27 23.29
C ASN A 130 -9.21 -2.78 22.50
N ALA A 131 -9.50 -4.08 22.61
CA ALA A 131 -10.68 -4.69 22.02
C ALA A 131 -11.97 -4.44 22.85
N ASN A 132 -11.84 -3.77 23.98
CA ASN A 132 -12.95 -3.62 24.95
C ASN A 132 -13.85 -2.41 24.68
N THR A 133 -13.77 -1.81 23.50
CA THR A 133 -14.77 -0.84 23.07
C THR A 133 -15.72 -1.56 22.12
N PRO A 134 -16.77 -2.21 22.64
CA PRO A 134 -17.74 -2.89 21.80
C PRO A 134 -18.37 -1.88 20.86
N ASN A 135 -18.56 -2.29 19.60
CA ASN A 135 -19.19 -1.50 18.54
C ASN A 135 -18.43 -0.23 18.09
N LEU A 136 -17.21 0.01 18.56
CA LEU A 136 -16.35 1.01 17.93
C LEU A 136 -16.06 0.58 16.50
N SER A 137 -16.51 1.39 15.59
CA SER A 137 -16.48 1.13 14.14
C SER A 137 -15.70 2.22 13.45
N TRP A 138 -15.19 1.91 12.26
CA TRP A 138 -14.39 2.85 11.51
C TRP A 138 -14.51 2.67 10.00
N ILE A 139 -14.33 3.78 9.30
CA ILE A 139 -14.14 3.83 7.86
C ILE A 139 -12.91 4.69 7.56
N VAL A 140 -12.35 4.53 6.35
CA VAL A 140 -11.33 5.44 5.83
C VAL A 140 -11.84 6.09 4.55
N ILE A 141 -11.75 7.41 4.50
CA ILE A 141 -12.13 8.24 3.37
C ILE A 141 -10.83 8.78 2.76
N ASP A 142 -10.74 8.77 1.44
CA ASP A 142 -9.60 9.37 0.74
C ASP A 142 -9.67 10.90 0.75
N GLU A 143 -8.50 11.55 0.50
CA GLU A 143 -8.39 13.02 0.53
C GLU A 143 -9.29 13.71 -0.47
N ASP A 144 -9.44 13.13 -1.67
CA ASP A 144 -10.24 13.75 -2.73
C ASP A 144 -11.72 13.74 -2.34
N THR A 145 -12.21 12.62 -1.82
CA THR A 145 -13.57 12.50 -1.30
C THR A 145 -13.80 13.44 -0.12
N TYR A 146 -12.86 13.48 0.83
CA TYR A 146 -13.01 14.32 2.03
C TYR A 146 -13.04 15.82 1.70
N ASN A 147 -12.13 16.30 0.86
CA ASN A 147 -11.98 17.74 0.58
C ASN A 147 -12.99 18.26 -0.44
N ASN A 148 -13.46 17.42 -1.37
CA ASN A 148 -14.36 17.86 -2.45
C ASN A 148 -15.84 17.66 -2.11
N THR A 149 -16.13 17.02 -0.98
CA THR A 149 -17.51 16.78 -0.54
C THR A 149 -17.98 17.95 0.30
N SER A 150 -18.95 18.70 -0.20
CA SER A 150 -19.62 19.77 0.56
C SER A 150 -20.74 19.26 1.45
N THR A 151 -21.27 18.09 1.13
CA THR A 151 -22.33 17.42 1.89
C THR A 151 -22.17 15.92 1.71
N TYR A 152 -21.96 15.21 2.82
CA TYR A 152 -21.87 13.76 2.84
C TYR A 152 -23.26 13.13 2.70
N THR A 153 -23.32 12.04 1.92
CA THR A 153 -24.48 11.18 1.77
C THR A 153 -24.05 9.73 1.87
N SER A 154 -24.97 8.81 2.08
CA SER A 154 -24.66 7.36 2.15
C SER A 154 -23.98 6.81 0.89
N ASP A 155 -24.22 7.41 -0.26
CA ASP A 155 -23.61 6.97 -1.54
C ASP A 155 -22.14 7.35 -1.68
N ILE A 156 -21.68 8.33 -0.89
CA ILE A 156 -20.30 8.84 -0.93
C ILE A 156 -19.41 8.07 0.03
N LEU A 157 -19.97 7.65 1.16
CA LEU A 157 -19.24 6.87 2.15
C LEU A 157 -19.06 5.42 1.68
N PRO A 158 -18.02 4.72 2.17
CA PRO A 158 -17.89 3.28 1.93
C PRO A 158 -19.18 2.55 2.33
N SER A 159 -19.63 1.60 1.52
CA SER A 159 -20.84 0.81 1.82
C SER A 159 -20.68 -0.14 3.01
N THR A 160 -19.47 -0.34 3.47
CA THR A 160 -19.11 -1.21 4.60
C THR A 160 -18.13 -0.52 5.51
N PHE A 161 -18.28 -0.77 6.80
CA PHE A 161 -17.34 -0.31 7.83
C PHE A 161 -16.70 -1.50 8.53
N ASN A 162 -15.60 -1.24 9.25
CA ASN A 162 -14.91 -2.24 10.04
C ASN A 162 -15.09 -1.96 11.52
N TYR A 163 -15.17 -3.02 12.32
CA TYR A 163 -15.12 -2.91 13.77
C TYR A 163 -13.68 -2.79 14.29
N SER A 164 -13.52 -2.27 15.50
CA SER A 164 -12.23 -2.23 16.18
C SER A 164 -11.63 -3.64 16.29
N SER A 165 -10.33 -3.76 16.01
CA SER A 165 -9.61 -5.03 16.06
C SER A 165 -8.24 -4.82 16.67
N THR A 166 -7.79 -5.78 17.49
CA THR A 166 -6.41 -5.82 18.01
C THR A 166 -5.41 -6.33 16.97
N GLU A 167 -5.89 -6.79 15.83
CA GLU A 167 -5.05 -7.12 14.68
C GLU A 167 -5.07 -5.98 13.67
N TYR A 168 -4.01 -5.87 12.87
CA TYR A 168 -3.97 -4.89 11.79
C TYR A 168 -4.96 -5.24 10.68
N VAL A 169 -5.89 -4.33 10.42
CA VAL A 169 -6.86 -4.42 9.32
C VAL A 169 -6.46 -3.44 8.24
N ASN A 170 -6.28 -3.93 7.01
CA ASN A 170 -5.84 -3.11 5.89
C ASN A 170 -6.98 -2.23 5.37
N PHE A 171 -6.68 -0.95 5.11
CA PHE A 171 -7.55 -0.02 4.39
C PHE A 171 -6.94 0.43 3.05
N GLU A 172 -5.62 0.32 2.90
CA GLU A 172 -4.90 0.56 1.65
C GLU A 172 -4.00 -0.64 1.34
N ASN A 173 -4.12 -1.21 0.16
CA ASN A 173 -3.42 -2.45 -0.16
C ASN A 173 -2.15 -2.26 -1.00
N ASP A 174 -2.12 -1.25 -1.88
CA ASP A 174 -0.99 -1.07 -2.81
C ASP A 174 -0.94 0.33 -3.42
N TYR A 175 -0.65 1.34 -2.62
CA TYR A 175 -0.53 2.72 -3.12
C TYR A 175 0.91 3.05 -3.51
N LEU A 176 1.12 3.56 -4.73
CA LEU A 176 2.42 4.06 -5.18
C LEU A 176 2.67 5.48 -4.66
N LEU A 177 3.45 5.59 -3.61
CA LEU A 177 3.87 6.87 -3.04
C LEU A 177 5.17 7.35 -3.69
N ARG A 178 5.07 8.41 -4.49
CA ARG A 178 6.20 9.00 -5.19
C ARG A 178 7.10 9.80 -4.24
N ILE A 179 8.35 10.01 -4.64
CA ILE A 179 9.33 10.84 -3.93
C ILE A 179 8.76 12.23 -3.68
N ASN A 180 8.97 12.73 -2.46
CA ASN A 180 8.50 14.04 -1.99
C ASN A 180 6.98 14.26 -2.02
N ASN A 181 6.19 13.25 -2.37
CA ASN A 181 4.74 13.33 -2.34
C ASN A 181 4.21 12.97 -0.96
N THR A 182 3.07 13.57 -0.66
CA THR A 182 2.24 13.26 0.51
C THR A 182 0.92 12.67 0.01
N LYS A 183 0.43 11.64 0.68
CA LYS A 183 -0.93 11.10 0.53
C LYS A 183 -1.64 11.23 1.86
N LYS A 184 -2.87 11.72 1.80
CA LYS A 184 -3.72 11.84 2.98
C LYS A 184 -4.91 10.90 2.91
N TYR A 185 -5.32 10.46 4.10
CA TYR A 185 -6.54 9.69 4.34
C TYR A 185 -7.20 10.25 5.59
N TYR A 186 -8.49 10.00 5.74
CA TYR A 186 -9.26 10.42 6.90
C TYR A 186 -9.91 9.19 7.53
N LEU A 187 -9.42 8.83 8.73
CA LEU A 187 -10.00 7.77 9.55
C LEU A 187 -11.16 8.36 10.33
N VAL A 188 -12.34 7.87 10.09
CA VAL A 188 -13.56 8.24 10.81
C VAL A 188 -13.88 7.13 11.80
N LEU A 189 -13.98 7.50 13.08
CA LEU A 189 -14.37 6.62 14.17
C LEU A 189 -15.78 6.99 14.65
N PHE A 190 -16.61 5.99 14.86
CA PHE A 190 -17.96 6.14 15.43
C PHE A 190 -18.32 4.89 16.22
N VAL A 191 -19.32 4.99 17.08
CA VAL A 191 -19.83 3.83 17.83
C VAL A 191 -21.16 3.43 17.21
N ASP A 192 -21.20 2.25 16.57
CA ASP A 192 -22.37 1.74 15.88
C ASP A 192 -23.45 1.30 16.88
N GLY A 193 -24.58 2.01 16.85
CA GLY A 193 -25.74 1.78 17.73
C GLY A 193 -26.66 0.64 17.31
N SER A 194 -26.51 0.12 16.08
CA SER A 194 -27.47 -0.84 15.49
C SER A 194 -27.56 -2.17 16.25
N ASN A 195 -26.57 -2.52 17.08
CA ASN A 195 -26.49 -3.80 17.78
C ASN A 195 -26.21 -3.68 19.28
N VAL A 196 -26.47 -2.54 19.90
CA VAL A 196 -26.06 -2.31 21.30
C VAL A 196 -27.18 -2.64 22.27
N SER A 197 -26.93 -3.58 23.17
CA SER A 197 -27.78 -3.82 24.35
C SER A 197 -27.35 -3.07 25.59
N GLU A 198 -26.14 -2.52 25.64
CA GLU A 198 -25.58 -1.82 26.81
C GLU A 198 -24.67 -0.66 26.37
N THR A 199 -24.82 0.50 27.06
CA THR A 199 -23.92 1.66 26.92
C THR A 199 -22.66 1.43 27.75
N ASN A 200 -21.60 0.94 27.11
CA ASN A 200 -20.31 0.86 27.77
C ASN A 200 -19.46 2.07 27.33
N SER A 201 -19.18 2.95 28.28
CA SER A 201 -18.18 3.98 28.12
C SER A 201 -16.79 3.31 28.05
N GLY A 202 -16.05 3.54 27.01
CA GLY A 202 -14.70 3.02 26.83
C GLY A 202 -13.77 4.08 26.25
N THR A 203 -12.50 4.01 26.64
CA THR A 203 -11.45 4.76 25.96
C THR A 203 -10.91 3.93 24.83
N PHE A 204 -10.64 4.54 23.71
CA PHE A 204 -9.99 3.87 22.58
C PHE A 204 -8.63 4.52 22.30
N SER A 205 -7.73 3.72 21.82
CA SER A 205 -6.48 4.17 21.22
C SER A 205 -6.05 3.16 20.19
N GLY A 206 -5.24 3.59 19.27
CA GLY A 206 -4.84 2.70 18.20
C GLY A 206 -3.56 3.13 17.51
N LYS A 207 -3.24 2.38 16.46
CA LYS A 207 -2.06 2.59 15.63
C LYS A 207 -2.43 2.54 14.17
N ILE A 208 -1.89 3.50 13.43
CA ILE A 208 -1.84 3.48 11.97
C ILE A 208 -0.45 3.04 11.57
N ARG A 209 -0.37 2.07 10.66
CA ARG A 209 0.89 1.57 10.13
C ARG A 209 0.87 1.62 8.62
N PHE A 210 1.96 2.11 8.04
CA PHE A 210 2.25 1.93 6.62
C PHE A 210 3.54 1.15 6.48
N GLU A 211 3.53 0.16 5.59
CA GLU A 211 4.68 -0.67 5.30
C GLU A 211 4.85 -0.90 3.80
N ASP A 212 6.11 -1.04 3.37
CA ASP A 212 6.45 -1.43 2.01
C ASP A 212 6.33 -2.95 1.82
N SER A 213 6.59 -3.41 0.60
CA SER A 213 6.59 -4.84 0.25
C SER A 213 7.61 -5.68 1.02
N ASN A 214 8.60 -5.05 1.66
CA ASN A 214 9.65 -5.71 2.45
C ASN A 214 9.35 -5.68 3.96
N GLY A 215 8.20 -5.16 4.36
CA GLY A 215 7.79 -5.01 5.75
C GLY A 215 8.48 -3.86 6.49
N LYS A 216 9.20 -2.99 5.78
CA LYS A 216 9.71 -1.74 6.36
C LYS A 216 8.62 -0.69 6.36
N GLY A 217 8.43 -0.02 7.46
CA GLY A 217 7.34 0.93 7.56
C GLY A 217 7.46 1.90 8.71
N VAL A 218 6.42 2.71 8.84
CA VAL A 218 6.23 3.70 9.90
C VAL A 218 4.92 3.45 10.61
N THR A 219 4.89 3.78 11.89
CA THR A 219 3.70 3.64 12.73
C THR A 219 3.49 4.93 13.52
N SER A 220 2.24 5.37 13.62
CA SER A 220 1.82 6.48 14.48
C SER A 220 0.61 6.04 15.31
N THR A 221 0.45 6.65 16.47
CA THR A 221 -0.67 6.37 17.39
C THR A 221 -1.73 7.45 17.28
N PHE A 222 -2.98 7.09 17.62
CA PHE A 222 -4.11 7.99 17.86
C PHE A 222 -4.82 7.59 19.15
N ASN A 223 -5.48 8.55 19.78
CA ASN A 223 -6.28 8.40 21.00
C ASN A 223 -7.29 9.52 21.12
#